data_faef24eeee143073e3ab8226ec16ca1f
#
_entry.id   faef24eeee143073e3ab8226ec16ca1f
#
_cell.length_a   1.000
_cell.length_b   1.000
_cell.length_c   1.000
_cell.angle_alpha   90.00
_cell.angle_beta   90.00
_cell.angle_gamma   90.00
#
_symmetry.space_group_name_H-M   'P 1'
#
loop_
_entity.id
_entity.type
_entity.pdbx_description
1 polymer ?
#
loop_
_entity_poly.entity_id
_entity_poly.type
_entity_poly.pdbx_seq_one_letter_code
_entity_poly.pdbx_strand_id
1 'polypeptide(L)'
;MNAIVFKNVKKQLGDFVLDIPHLEIKKGYITGFVGENGAGKTTTIKLLLGMLLPDSGKIEIDGVDVTTHGAEIKKKIGYVGDPTGYPAESKLKDIKRMYAPFYETWDESLFESYTKRFSLKLEAKYGQLSTGQKKQFALVMALAHKPSLIILDEPTSGLDPVVRQEILDVLMEHMQDEEVSVFYSTHITSDIEKAGDYLVYIKNGKIQINQPLNELLENYCIVSGPKNLFTQEIKKELLGYRESKFGVEGLVKSRALAEEIFGREVKYAASSIEDIMVFLSNKGGER
;
A
#
# COMPACT_ATOMS: atom_id res chain seq x y z
N MET A 1 -16.23 -7.64 -8.00
CA MET A 1 -15.85 -8.78 -7.13
C MET A 1 -14.73 -8.32 -6.21
N ASN A 2 -14.57 -8.86 -5.01
CA ASN A 2 -13.54 -8.42 -4.06
C ASN A 2 -12.45 -9.47 -3.94
N ALA A 3 -11.18 -9.06 -3.99
CA ALA A 3 -10.02 -9.92 -3.75
C ALA A 3 -9.84 -10.19 -2.25
N ILE A 4 -10.06 -9.16 -1.42
CA ILE A 4 -9.93 -9.28 0.04
C ILE A 4 -11.13 -8.63 0.72
N VAL A 5 -11.64 -9.27 1.78
CA VAL A 5 -12.73 -8.72 2.61
C VAL A 5 -12.40 -8.91 4.09
N PHE A 6 -12.45 -7.82 4.86
CA PHE A 6 -12.42 -7.83 6.32
C PHE A 6 -13.83 -7.58 6.87
N LYS A 7 -14.25 -8.38 7.84
CA LYS A 7 -15.56 -8.27 8.51
C LYS A 7 -15.39 -8.29 10.02
N ASN A 8 -15.60 -7.13 10.69
CA ASN A 8 -15.51 -6.95 12.14
C ASN A 8 -14.17 -7.45 12.75
N VAL A 9 -13.08 -7.23 12.04
CA VAL A 9 -11.76 -7.72 12.43
C VAL A 9 -11.16 -6.85 13.50
N LYS A 10 -10.78 -7.48 14.62
CA LYS A 10 -10.00 -6.85 15.70
C LYS A 10 -8.78 -7.66 16.04
N LYS A 11 -7.70 -6.95 16.35
CA LYS A 11 -6.46 -7.54 16.88
C LYS A 11 -5.82 -6.60 17.88
N GLN A 12 -5.59 -7.08 19.09
CA GLN A 12 -4.87 -6.35 20.12
C GLN A 12 -3.42 -6.85 20.19
N LEU A 13 -2.47 -5.91 20.26
CA LEU A 13 -1.03 -6.16 20.41
C LEU A 13 -0.48 -5.15 21.45
N GLY A 14 -0.42 -5.56 22.72
CA GLY A 14 -0.13 -4.65 23.82
C GLY A 14 -1.17 -3.52 23.88
N ASP A 15 -0.72 -2.27 23.82
CA ASP A 15 -1.59 -1.09 23.85
C ASP A 15 -2.17 -0.74 22.45
N PHE A 16 -1.66 -1.35 21.37
CA PHE A 16 -2.15 -1.12 20.04
C PHE A 16 -3.36 -2.01 19.72
N VAL A 17 -4.39 -1.41 19.15
CA VAL A 17 -5.60 -2.11 18.67
C VAL A 17 -5.81 -1.84 17.19
N LEU A 18 -5.77 -2.89 16.39
CA LEU A 18 -6.29 -2.86 15.02
C LEU A 18 -7.80 -3.13 15.07
N ASP A 19 -8.59 -2.21 14.54
CA ASP A 19 -10.06 -2.31 14.51
C ASP A 19 -10.57 -1.96 13.10
N ILE A 20 -10.88 -2.99 12.31
CA ILE A 20 -11.36 -2.88 10.94
C ILE A 20 -12.76 -3.49 10.86
N PRO A 21 -13.83 -2.70 11.10
CA PRO A 21 -15.20 -3.18 11.04
C PRO A 21 -15.57 -3.72 9.66
N HIS A 22 -15.13 -3.02 8.62
CA HIS A 22 -15.34 -3.41 7.22
C HIS A 22 -14.25 -2.84 6.33
N LEU A 23 -13.70 -3.68 5.44
CA LEU A 23 -12.77 -3.27 4.38
C LEU A 23 -12.91 -4.23 3.21
N GLU A 24 -13.10 -3.70 2.02
CA GLU A 24 -13.12 -4.44 0.76
C GLU A 24 -12.03 -3.94 -0.17
N ILE A 25 -11.24 -4.86 -0.69
CA ILE A 25 -10.22 -4.62 -1.73
C ILE A 25 -10.73 -5.21 -3.02
N LYS A 26 -10.82 -4.40 -4.05
CA LYS A 26 -11.36 -4.78 -5.35
C LYS A 26 -10.40 -5.71 -6.10
N LYS A 27 -10.97 -6.71 -6.79
CA LYS A 27 -10.21 -7.61 -7.66
C LYS A 27 -9.82 -6.90 -8.95
N GLY A 28 -8.61 -7.21 -9.47
CA GLY A 28 -8.10 -6.66 -10.72
C GLY A 28 -7.46 -5.28 -10.61
N TYR A 29 -7.21 -4.78 -9.40
CA TYR A 29 -6.68 -3.44 -9.18
C TYR A 29 -5.47 -3.43 -8.26
N ILE A 30 -4.66 -2.38 -8.38
CA ILE A 30 -3.61 -2.03 -7.41
C ILE A 30 -4.21 -1.18 -6.32
N THR A 31 -4.30 -1.72 -5.11
CA THR A 31 -4.75 -0.97 -3.93
C THR A 31 -3.56 -0.58 -3.06
N GLY A 32 -3.30 0.72 -2.98
CA GLY A 32 -2.34 1.29 -2.05
C GLY A 32 -2.88 1.28 -0.62
N PHE A 33 -2.17 0.63 0.28
CA PHE A 33 -2.46 0.60 1.71
C PHE A 33 -1.46 1.50 2.43
N VAL A 34 -1.83 2.75 2.63
CA VAL A 34 -0.93 3.78 3.14
C VAL A 34 -1.22 4.15 4.58
N GLY A 35 -0.19 4.56 5.31
CA GLY A 35 -0.28 4.98 6.71
C GLY A 35 1.08 5.23 7.32
N GLU A 36 1.11 5.95 8.42
CA GLU A 36 2.33 6.22 9.19
C GLU A 36 2.95 4.92 9.74
N ASN A 37 4.19 4.99 10.21
CA ASN A 37 4.80 3.88 10.93
C ASN A 37 4.02 3.62 12.23
N GLY A 38 3.74 2.33 12.50
CA GLY A 38 2.90 1.94 13.64
C GLY A 38 1.39 2.05 13.40
N ALA A 39 0.91 2.52 12.25
CA ALA A 39 -0.53 2.64 11.95
C ALA A 39 -1.27 1.28 11.87
N GLY A 40 -0.53 0.15 11.73
CA GLY A 40 -1.11 -1.20 11.65
C GLY A 40 -0.92 -1.89 10.30
N LYS A 41 -0.15 -1.33 9.36
CA LYS A 41 0.07 -1.89 8.01
C LYS A 41 0.60 -3.33 8.08
N THR A 42 1.76 -3.55 8.68
CA THR A 42 2.36 -4.88 8.81
C THR A 42 1.50 -5.85 9.62
N THR A 43 0.76 -5.36 10.62
CA THR A 43 -0.21 -6.19 11.38
C THR A 43 -1.32 -6.69 10.47
N THR A 44 -1.88 -5.81 9.63
CA THR A 44 -2.91 -6.16 8.65
C THR A 44 -2.40 -7.21 7.66
N ILE A 45 -1.17 -7.05 7.15
CA ILE A 45 -0.55 -8.03 6.25
C ILE A 45 -0.32 -9.37 6.95
N LYS A 46 0.17 -9.38 8.20
CA LYS A 46 0.35 -10.63 8.95
C LYS A 46 -0.96 -11.38 9.19
N LEU A 47 -2.06 -10.67 9.39
CA LEU A 47 -3.40 -11.27 9.47
C LEU A 47 -3.82 -11.85 8.11
N LEU A 48 -3.63 -11.13 7.00
CA LEU A 48 -3.89 -11.63 5.63
C LEU A 48 -3.12 -12.90 5.30
N LEU A 49 -1.85 -12.96 5.72
CA LEU A 49 -0.99 -14.12 5.49
C LEU A 49 -1.23 -15.28 6.48
N GLY A 50 -2.16 -15.10 7.44
CA GLY A 50 -2.39 -16.08 8.51
C GLY A 50 -1.17 -16.29 9.42
N MET A 51 -0.26 -15.32 9.49
CA MET A 51 0.87 -15.29 10.43
C MET A 51 0.43 -14.82 11.84
N LEU A 52 -0.68 -14.11 11.90
CA LEU A 52 -1.41 -13.74 13.09
C LEU A 52 -2.88 -14.15 12.94
N LEU A 53 -3.51 -14.52 14.04
CA LEU A 53 -4.95 -14.75 14.08
C LEU A 53 -5.65 -13.51 14.61
N PRO A 54 -6.80 -13.10 14.05
CA PRO A 54 -7.61 -12.03 14.60
C PRO A 54 -8.20 -12.47 15.95
N ASP A 55 -8.43 -11.52 16.86
CA ASP A 55 -9.09 -11.80 18.14
C ASP A 55 -10.62 -11.89 17.93
N SER A 56 -11.13 -11.22 16.90
CA SER A 56 -12.52 -11.34 16.44
C SER A 56 -12.64 -11.00 14.98
N GLY A 57 -13.79 -11.36 14.38
CA GLY A 57 -14.08 -11.09 12.98
C GLY A 57 -13.54 -12.14 12.03
N LYS A 58 -13.60 -11.84 10.73
CA LYS A 58 -13.26 -12.76 9.66
C LYS A 58 -12.52 -12.03 8.54
N ILE A 59 -11.55 -12.70 7.93
CA ILE A 59 -10.83 -12.22 6.75
C ILE A 59 -11.00 -13.26 5.65
N GLU A 60 -11.42 -12.80 4.48
CA GLU A 60 -11.60 -13.64 3.29
C GLU A 60 -10.70 -13.15 2.16
N ILE A 61 -10.08 -14.07 1.44
CA ILE A 61 -9.35 -13.84 0.19
C ILE A 61 -10.05 -14.67 -0.88
N ASP A 62 -10.49 -14.04 -1.97
CA ASP A 62 -11.34 -14.65 -3.01
C ASP A 62 -12.53 -15.43 -2.44
N GLY A 63 -13.16 -14.91 -1.37
CA GLY A 63 -14.29 -15.53 -0.67
C GLY A 63 -13.93 -16.70 0.26
N VAL A 64 -12.64 -17.03 0.41
CA VAL A 64 -12.16 -18.13 1.26
C VAL A 64 -11.55 -17.57 2.54
N ASP A 65 -11.95 -18.13 3.68
CA ASP A 65 -11.47 -17.71 5.01
C ASP A 65 -9.99 -18.07 5.21
N VAL A 66 -9.17 -17.07 5.53
CA VAL A 66 -7.72 -17.23 5.72
C VAL A 66 -7.36 -18.12 6.93
N THR A 67 -8.24 -18.26 7.90
CA THR A 67 -7.99 -19.04 9.13
C THR A 67 -8.24 -20.53 8.93
N THR A 68 -9.12 -20.91 8.01
CA THR A 68 -9.52 -22.32 7.78
C THR A 68 -8.82 -22.97 6.58
N HIS A 69 -8.43 -22.19 5.57
CA HIS A 69 -7.85 -22.67 4.33
C HIS A 69 -6.50 -22.05 4.00
N GLY A 70 -5.71 -21.72 5.03
CA GLY A 70 -4.48 -20.94 4.89
C GLY A 70 -3.45 -21.54 3.91
N ALA A 71 -3.34 -22.87 3.79
CA ALA A 71 -2.39 -23.50 2.88
C ALA A 71 -2.76 -23.31 1.40
N GLU A 72 -4.05 -23.44 1.06
CA GLU A 72 -4.55 -23.25 -0.31
C GLU A 72 -4.46 -21.79 -0.74
N ILE A 73 -4.82 -20.89 0.15
CA ILE A 73 -4.75 -19.45 -0.09
C ILE A 73 -3.31 -19.01 -0.34
N LYS A 74 -2.35 -19.51 0.46
CA LYS A 74 -0.93 -19.16 0.32
C LYS A 74 -0.34 -19.53 -1.04
N LYS A 75 -0.84 -20.58 -1.68
CA LYS A 75 -0.42 -20.94 -3.05
C LYS A 75 -0.83 -19.89 -4.10
N LYS A 76 -1.84 -19.09 -3.80
CA LYS A 76 -2.36 -18.04 -4.69
C LYS A 76 -1.80 -16.65 -4.37
N ILE A 77 -1.00 -16.52 -3.31
CA ILE A 77 -0.44 -15.23 -2.87
C ILE A 77 1.02 -15.16 -3.23
N GLY A 78 1.40 -14.12 -3.98
CA GLY A 78 2.77 -13.65 -4.09
C GLY A 78 3.08 -12.65 -2.99
N TYR A 79 4.04 -12.94 -2.11
CA TYR A 79 4.38 -12.06 -1.00
C TYR A 79 5.80 -11.51 -1.13
N VAL A 80 5.92 -10.18 -0.99
CA VAL A 80 7.20 -9.47 -0.88
C VAL A 80 7.17 -8.62 0.38
N GLY A 81 8.04 -8.93 1.33
CA GLY A 81 8.17 -8.19 2.59
C GLY A 81 9.58 -8.24 3.13
N ASP A 82 9.83 -7.56 4.23
CA ASP A 82 11.13 -7.49 4.88
C ASP A 82 11.04 -8.10 6.31
N PRO A 83 11.94 -9.02 6.68
CA PRO A 83 12.94 -9.70 5.85
C PRO A 83 12.31 -10.85 5.01
N THR A 84 12.82 -11.08 3.81
CA THR A 84 12.35 -12.15 2.91
C THR A 84 12.60 -13.57 3.41
N GLY A 85 13.39 -13.74 4.48
CA GLY A 85 13.63 -15.03 5.13
C GLY A 85 14.47 -16.04 4.35
N TYR A 86 15.03 -15.68 3.20
CA TYR A 86 15.88 -16.59 2.43
C TYR A 86 17.25 -16.79 3.10
N PRO A 87 17.79 -18.05 3.10
CA PRO A 87 19.08 -18.34 3.73
C PRO A 87 20.23 -17.56 3.04
N ALA A 88 20.99 -16.80 3.82
CA ALA A 88 22.06 -15.93 3.31
C ALA A 88 23.14 -16.68 2.51
N GLU A 89 23.48 -17.90 2.90
CA GLU A 89 24.51 -18.72 2.27
C GLU A 89 24.05 -19.47 1.03
N SER A 90 22.73 -19.51 0.77
CA SER A 90 22.17 -20.21 -0.39
C SER A 90 22.35 -19.39 -1.66
N LYS A 91 22.64 -20.04 -2.78
CA LYS A 91 22.64 -19.40 -4.09
C LYS A 91 21.20 -19.18 -4.54
N LEU A 92 20.96 -18.16 -5.37
CA LEU A 92 19.62 -17.84 -5.85
C LEU A 92 18.96 -19.02 -6.59
N LYS A 93 19.73 -19.75 -7.41
CA LYS A 93 19.25 -20.96 -8.08
C LYS A 93 18.81 -22.08 -7.12
N ASP A 94 19.50 -22.19 -5.96
CA ASP A 94 19.17 -23.23 -4.97
C ASP A 94 17.93 -22.83 -4.19
N ILE A 95 17.75 -21.53 -3.90
CA ILE A 95 16.51 -20.99 -3.33
C ILE A 95 15.35 -21.27 -4.29
N LYS A 96 15.48 -20.93 -5.58
CA LYS A 96 14.46 -21.24 -6.58
C LYS A 96 14.12 -22.72 -6.58
N ARG A 97 15.12 -23.58 -6.64
CA ARG A 97 14.93 -25.05 -6.67
C ARG A 97 14.18 -25.59 -5.44
N MET A 98 14.38 -24.95 -4.27
CA MET A 98 13.66 -25.28 -3.03
C MET A 98 12.19 -24.85 -3.06
N TYR A 99 11.90 -23.67 -3.60
CA TYR A 99 10.56 -23.07 -3.50
C TYR A 99 9.66 -23.41 -4.69
N ALA A 100 10.17 -23.46 -5.92
CA ALA A 100 9.39 -23.70 -7.12
C ALA A 100 8.48 -24.94 -7.05
N PRO A 101 8.91 -26.08 -6.48
CA PRO A 101 8.06 -27.30 -6.43
C PRO A 101 6.80 -27.17 -5.56
N PHE A 102 6.69 -26.13 -4.70
CA PHE A 102 5.49 -25.91 -3.90
C PHE A 102 4.34 -25.26 -4.70
N TYR A 103 4.63 -24.77 -5.91
CA TYR A 103 3.69 -24.05 -6.75
C TYR A 103 3.46 -24.77 -8.08
N GLU A 104 2.28 -25.30 -8.29
CA GLU A 104 1.89 -26.01 -9.52
C GLU A 104 1.87 -25.08 -10.74
N THR A 105 1.67 -23.77 -10.50
CA THR A 105 1.62 -22.71 -11.51
C THR A 105 2.97 -22.03 -11.78
N TRP A 106 4.07 -22.60 -11.27
CA TRP A 106 5.40 -22.05 -11.50
C TRP A 106 5.74 -21.91 -12.97
N ASP A 107 6.13 -20.70 -13.39
CA ASP A 107 6.55 -20.38 -14.76
C ASP A 107 8.05 -20.08 -14.81
N GLU A 108 8.80 -21.06 -15.35
CA GLU A 108 10.25 -20.93 -15.47
C GLU A 108 10.66 -19.81 -16.43
N SER A 109 9.91 -19.62 -17.51
CA SER A 109 10.19 -18.57 -18.50
C SER A 109 10.04 -17.17 -17.89
N LEU A 110 9.01 -17.01 -17.07
CA LEU A 110 8.76 -15.76 -16.35
C LEU A 110 9.87 -15.49 -15.32
N PHE A 111 10.27 -16.51 -14.56
CA PHE A 111 11.38 -16.42 -13.63
C PHE A 111 12.68 -16.00 -14.33
N GLU A 112 13.03 -16.65 -15.46
CA GLU A 112 14.23 -16.32 -16.23
C GLU A 112 14.18 -14.91 -16.84
N SER A 113 13.03 -14.51 -17.35
CA SER A 113 12.80 -13.17 -17.90
C SER A 113 13.09 -12.09 -16.87
N TYR A 114 12.48 -12.17 -15.68
CA TYR A 114 12.66 -11.17 -14.63
C TYR A 114 14.05 -11.22 -13.99
N THR A 115 14.65 -12.40 -13.81
CA THR A 115 16.02 -12.49 -13.32
C THR A 115 17.02 -11.85 -14.30
N LYS A 116 16.81 -12.00 -15.60
CA LYS A 116 17.59 -11.33 -16.64
C LYS A 116 17.37 -9.82 -16.62
N ARG A 117 16.12 -9.36 -16.53
CA ARG A 117 15.77 -7.93 -16.46
C ARG A 117 16.46 -7.24 -15.31
N PHE A 118 16.42 -7.82 -14.11
CA PHE A 118 17.08 -7.30 -12.91
C PHE A 118 18.59 -7.63 -12.82
N SER A 119 19.16 -8.24 -13.85
CA SER A 119 20.59 -8.62 -13.88
C SER A 119 21.02 -9.47 -12.67
N LEU A 120 20.14 -10.32 -12.16
CA LEU A 120 20.39 -11.17 -10.99
C LEU A 120 21.24 -12.38 -11.39
N LYS A 121 22.40 -12.53 -10.74
CA LYS A 121 23.31 -13.66 -10.98
C LYS A 121 22.84 -14.86 -10.14
N LEU A 122 22.27 -15.89 -10.77
CA LEU A 122 21.72 -17.08 -10.09
C LEU A 122 22.77 -17.86 -9.28
N GLU A 123 24.05 -17.73 -9.60
CA GLU A 123 25.16 -18.32 -8.82
C GLU A 123 25.57 -17.50 -7.60
N ALA A 124 25.09 -16.25 -7.46
CA ALA A 124 25.39 -15.42 -6.30
C ALA A 124 24.66 -15.95 -5.05
N LYS A 125 25.31 -15.81 -3.90
CA LYS A 125 24.68 -16.08 -2.60
C LYS A 125 23.71 -14.94 -2.24
N TYR A 126 22.56 -15.28 -1.66
CA TYR A 126 21.53 -14.29 -1.27
C TYR A 126 22.08 -13.21 -0.31
N GLY A 127 22.94 -13.59 0.63
CA GLY A 127 23.57 -12.66 1.57
C GLY A 127 24.49 -11.62 0.93
N GLN A 128 24.98 -11.87 -0.31
CA GLN A 128 25.86 -10.97 -1.04
C GLN A 128 25.11 -9.92 -1.88
N LEU A 129 23.79 -10.06 -1.99
CA LEU A 129 22.96 -9.14 -2.74
C LEU A 129 22.82 -7.80 -1.99
N SER A 130 22.73 -6.70 -2.76
CA SER A 130 22.31 -5.41 -2.22
C SER A 130 20.85 -5.50 -1.74
N THR A 131 20.41 -4.52 -0.94
CA THR A 131 19.01 -4.44 -0.50
C THR A 131 18.04 -4.41 -1.68
N GLY A 132 18.36 -3.63 -2.73
CA GLY A 132 17.56 -3.57 -3.96
C GLY A 132 17.47 -4.93 -4.66
N GLN A 133 18.62 -5.58 -4.86
CA GLN A 133 18.65 -6.92 -5.48
C GLN A 133 17.89 -7.97 -4.68
N LYS A 134 17.91 -7.90 -3.34
CA LYS A 134 17.09 -8.78 -2.48
C LYS A 134 15.60 -8.59 -2.71
N LYS A 135 15.14 -7.34 -2.79
CA LYS A 135 13.74 -7.01 -3.07
C LYS A 135 13.35 -7.40 -4.49
N GLN A 136 14.21 -7.14 -5.48
CA GLN A 136 14.01 -7.60 -6.86
C GLN A 136 13.90 -9.13 -6.93
N PHE A 137 14.79 -9.87 -6.26
CA PHE A 137 14.72 -11.33 -6.22
C PHE A 137 13.45 -11.83 -5.53
N ALA A 138 13.05 -11.22 -4.42
CA ALA A 138 11.79 -11.55 -3.73
C ALA A 138 10.57 -11.33 -4.64
N LEU A 139 10.57 -10.23 -5.42
CA LEU A 139 9.52 -9.96 -6.38
C LEU A 139 9.50 -11.02 -7.50
N VAL A 140 10.66 -11.37 -8.06
CA VAL A 140 10.76 -12.44 -9.09
C VAL A 140 10.17 -13.75 -8.56
N MET A 141 10.55 -14.16 -7.35
CA MET A 141 10.03 -15.38 -6.72
C MET A 141 8.52 -15.32 -6.48
N ALA A 142 8.01 -14.14 -6.09
CA ALA A 142 6.58 -13.92 -5.84
C ALA A 142 5.75 -13.93 -7.13
N LEU A 143 6.28 -13.46 -8.25
CA LEU A 143 5.58 -13.39 -9.52
C LEU A 143 5.67 -14.69 -10.33
N ALA A 144 6.78 -15.44 -10.20
CA ALA A 144 7.06 -16.62 -11.01
C ALA A 144 6.03 -17.75 -10.86
N HIS A 145 5.27 -17.78 -9.77
CA HIS A 145 4.21 -18.79 -9.60
C HIS A 145 2.81 -18.32 -10.01
N LYS A 146 2.71 -17.16 -10.69
CA LYS A 146 1.47 -16.58 -11.21
C LYS A 146 0.36 -16.44 -10.16
N PRO A 147 0.59 -15.66 -9.10
CA PRO A 147 -0.39 -15.47 -8.04
C PRO A 147 -1.60 -14.68 -8.55
N SER A 148 -2.80 -14.94 -7.99
CA SER A 148 -3.97 -14.10 -8.20
C SER A 148 -3.98 -12.88 -7.28
N LEU A 149 -3.22 -12.92 -6.19
CA LEU A 149 -3.06 -11.80 -5.26
C LEU A 149 -1.58 -11.58 -4.91
N ILE A 150 -1.09 -10.37 -5.15
CA ILE A 150 0.26 -9.94 -4.78
C ILE A 150 0.16 -9.04 -3.55
N ILE A 151 0.83 -9.42 -2.47
CA ILE A 151 0.91 -8.63 -1.23
C ILE A 151 2.33 -8.11 -1.08
N LEU A 152 2.47 -6.78 -1.03
CA LEU A 152 3.74 -6.10 -0.94
C LEU A 152 3.81 -5.29 0.36
N ASP A 153 4.80 -5.56 1.21
CA ASP A 153 5.06 -4.79 2.43
C ASP A 153 6.34 -3.98 2.27
N GLU A 154 6.18 -2.67 2.04
CA GLU A 154 7.26 -1.69 1.83
C GLU A 154 8.27 -2.12 0.74
N PRO A 155 7.82 -2.51 -0.48
CA PRO A 155 8.70 -3.14 -1.48
C PRO A 155 9.79 -2.19 -2.01
N THR A 156 9.56 -0.89 -1.98
CA THR A 156 10.46 0.13 -2.54
C THR A 156 11.18 0.96 -1.48
N SER A 157 10.86 0.74 -0.20
CA SER A 157 11.47 1.49 0.91
C SER A 157 12.99 1.27 0.96
N GLY A 158 13.75 2.37 1.05
CA GLY A 158 15.21 2.34 1.11
C GLY A 158 15.92 2.05 -0.21
N LEU A 159 15.20 2.08 -1.34
CA LEU A 159 15.77 1.89 -2.68
C LEU A 159 16.08 3.23 -3.35
N ASP A 160 17.07 3.20 -4.23
CA ASP A 160 17.32 4.30 -5.14
C ASP A 160 16.17 4.47 -6.17
N PRO A 161 16.00 5.66 -6.77
CA PRO A 161 14.89 5.94 -7.68
C PRO A 161 14.81 5.03 -8.91
N VAL A 162 15.96 4.53 -9.42
CA VAL A 162 16.00 3.68 -10.62
C VAL A 162 15.44 2.30 -10.30
N VAL A 163 15.99 1.63 -9.28
CA VAL A 163 15.51 0.30 -8.83
C VAL A 163 14.05 0.36 -8.40
N ARG A 164 13.64 1.45 -7.75
CA ARG A 164 12.25 1.67 -7.36
C ARG A 164 11.33 1.73 -8.59
N GLN A 165 11.71 2.48 -9.63
CA GLN A 165 10.92 2.57 -10.86
C GLN A 165 10.84 1.21 -11.58
N GLU A 166 11.94 0.46 -11.66
CA GLU A 166 11.95 -0.87 -12.25
C GLU A 166 10.97 -1.84 -11.57
N ILE A 167 10.85 -1.79 -10.23
CA ILE A 167 9.89 -2.61 -9.48
C ILE A 167 8.45 -2.21 -9.83
N LEU A 168 8.16 -0.90 -9.88
CA LEU A 168 6.82 -0.41 -10.25
C LEU A 168 6.45 -0.79 -11.68
N ASP A 169 7.39 -0.69 -12.63
CA ASP A 169 7.17 -1.05 -14.03
C ASP A 169 6.83 -2.54 -14.17
N VAL A 170 7.57 -3.42 -13.47
CA VAL A 170 7.26 -4.86 -13.46
C VAL A 170 5.89 -5.15 -12.86
N LEU A 171 5.50 -4.45 -11.81
CA LEU A 171 4.16 -4.60 -11.22
C LEU A 171 3.06 -4.15 -12.19
N MET A 172 3.22 -2.99 -12.83
CA MET A 172 2.24 -2.48 -13.79
C MET A 172 2.11 -3.39 -15.02
N GLU A 173 3.22 -3.93 -15.53
CA GLU A 173 3.19 -4.91 -16.62
C GLU A 173 2.44 -6.20 -16.22
N HIS A 174 2.66 -6.66 -14.98
CA HIS A 174 2.00 -7.88 -14.47
C HIS A 174 0.48 -7.69 -14.28
N MET A 175 0.04 -6.44 -14.04
CA MET A 175 -1.37 -6.05 -13.91
C MET A 175 -2.12 -5.95 -15.25
N GLN A 176 -1.50 -6.20 -16.38
CA GLN A 176 -2.22 -6.34 -17.66
C GLN A 176 -3.16 -7.55 -17.66
N ASP A 177 -2.96 -8.50 -16.76
CA ASP A 177 -3.92 -9.57 -16.45
C ASP A 177 -4.92 -9.06 -15.40
N GLU A 178 -6.15 -8.77 -15.83
CA GLU A 178 -7.24 -8.24 -14.98
C GLU A 178 -7.65 -9.19 -13.83
N GLU A 179 -7.21 -10.45 -13.85
CA GLU A 179 -7.45 -11.41 -12.78
C GLU A 179 -6.51 -11.24 -11.58
N VAL A 180 -5.37 -10.55 -11.77
CA VAL A 180 -4.39 -10.30 -10.72
C VAL A 180 -4.79 -9.07 -9.91
N SER A 181 -4.58 -9.12 -8.59
CA SER A 181 -4.80 -8.00 -7.68
C SER A 181 -3.53 -7.70 -6.91
N VAL A 182 -3.27 -6.44 -6.61
CA VAL A 182 -2.11 -6.03 -5.79
C VAL A 182 -2.57 -5.29 -4.55
N PHE A 183 -2.13 -5.74 -3.39
CA PHE A 183 -2.25 -5.04 -2.12
C PHE A 183 -0.88 -4.48 -1.72
N TYR A 184 -0.68 -3.19 -1.92
CA TYR A 184 0.62 -2.51 -1.82
C TYR A 184 0.69 -1.64 -0.56
N SER A 185 1.31 -2.15 0.48
CA SER A 185 1.57 -1.41 1.72
C SER A 185 2.82 -0.53 1.58
N THR A 186 2.67 0.76 1.85
CA THR A 186 3.79 1.70 1.82
C THR A 186 3.51 2.97 2.64
N HIS A 187 4.58 3.64 3.04
CA HIS A 187 4.54 5.04 3.52
C HIS A 187 4.98 6.03 2.42
N ILE A 188 5.42 5.53 1.26
CA ILE A 188 5.87 6.32 0.12
C ILE A 188 4.68 6.54 -0.82
N THR A 189 3.93 7.62 -0.59
CA THR A 189 2.67 7.92 -1.30
C THR A 189 2.84 8.08 -2.79
N SER A 190 3.98 8.61 -3.24
CA SER A 190 4.28 8.82 -4.66
C SER A 190 4.37 7.51 -5.48
N ASP A 191 4.54 6.34 -4.87
CA ASP A 191 4.43 5.07 -5.58
C ASP A 191 2.98 4.76 -5.95
N ILE A 192 2.09 5.04 -5.00
CA ILE A 192 0.66 4.81 -5.20
C ILE A 192 0.08 5.85 -6.16
N GLU A 193 0.55 7.10 -6.14
CA GLU A 193 0.15 8.11 -7.13
C GLU A 193 0.52 7.72 -8.56
N LYS A 194 1.59 6.93 -8.73
CA LYS A 194 2.04 6.47 -10.05
C LYS A 194 1.36 5.19 -10.53
N ALA A 195 1.10 4.25 -9.64
CA ALA A 195 0.71 2.89 -9.99
C ALA A 195 -0.62 2.43 -9.37
N GLY A 196 -1.20 3.17 -8.41
CA GLY A 196 -2.38 2.76 -7.67
C GLY A 196 -3.69 3.13 -8.36
N ASP A 197 -4.69 2.25 -8.23
CA ASP A 197 -6.07 2.50 -8.67
C ASP A 197 -6.97 2.89 -7.48
N TYR A 198 -6.72 2.30 -6.31
CA TYR A 198 -7.45 2.54 -5.07
C TYR A 198 -6.50 2.95 -3.95
N LEU A 199 -7.01 3.75 -3.03
CA LEU A 199 -6.31 4.12 -1.80
C LEU A 199 -7.09 3.67 -0.58
N VAL A 200 -6.39 2.97 0.32
CA VAL A 200 -6.82 2.73 1.69
C VAL A 200 -5.84 3.44 2.62
N TYR A 201 -6.33 4.40 3.40
CA TYR A 201 -5.54 5.08 4.41
C TYR A 201 -5.88 4.55 5.81
N ILE A 202 -4.87 4.01 6.49
CA ILE A 202 -4.98 3.52 7.87
C ILE A 202 -4.27 4.46 8.84
N LYS A 203 -4.92 4.77 9.95
CA LYS A 203 -4.36 5.57 11.05
C LYS A 203 -4.79 4.99 12.39
N ASN A 204 -3.83 4.79 13.31
CA ASN A 204 -4.07 4.27 14.67
C ASN A 204 -4.96 3.01 14.67
N GLY A 205 -4.67 2.06 13.77
CA GLY A 205 -5.41 0.79 13.66
C GLY A 205 -6.80 0.87 13.04
N LYS A 206 -7.20 2.02 12.48
CA LYS A 206 -8.54 2.23 11.89
C LYS A 206 -8.44 2.73 10.46
N ILE A 207 -9.30 2.25 9.59
CA ILE A 207 -9.42 2.74 8.21
C ILE A 207 -10.08 4.12 8.23
N GLN A 208 -9.43 5.08 7.60
CA GLN A 208 -9.92 6.46 7.47
C GLN A 208 -10.46 6.74 6.06
N ILE A 209 -9.85 6.16 5.03
CA ILE A 209 -10.22 6.30 3.62
C ILE A 209 -10.18 4.93 2.96
N ASN A 210 -11.16 4.64 2.10
CA ASN A 210 -11.16 3.52 1.17
C ASN A 210 -11.96 3.92 -0.06
N GLN A 211 -11.28 4.36 -1.12
CA GLN A 211 -11.94 4.84 -2.34
C GLN A 211 -11.00 4.81 -3.56
N PRO A 212 -11.53 4.96 -4.80
CA PRO A 212 -10.72 5.13 -5.99
C PRO A 212 -9.76 6.32 -5.86
N LEU A 213 -8.52 6.13 -6.30
CA LEU A 213 -7.47 7.15 -6.16
C LEU A 213 -7.75 8.40 -6.99
N ASN A 214 -8.24 8.24 -8.21
CA ASN A 214 -8.62 9.36 -9.07
C ASN A 214 -9.71 10.24 -8.42
N GLU A 215 -10.78 9.63 -7.87
CA GLU A 215 -11.83 10.36 -7.16
C GLU A 215 -11.28 11.09 -5.92
N LEU A 216 -10.33 10.46 -5.21
CA LEU A 216 -9.68 11.09 -4.07
C LEU A 216 -8.95 12.37 -4.51
N LEU A 217 -8.08 12.27 -5.51
CA LEU A 217 -7.24 13.38 -5.95
C LEU A 217 -8.04 14.49 -6.65
N GLU A 218 -9.15 14.16 -7.33
CA GLU A 218 -10.05 15.14 -7.96
C GLU A 218 -10.89 15.91 -6.94
N ASN A 219 -11.35 15.22 -5.89
CA ASN A 219 -12.26 15.82 -4.91
C ASN A 219 -11.54 16.67 -3.86
N TYR A 220 -10.33 16.28 -3.45
CA TYR A 220 -9.61 17.02 -2.41
C TYR A 220 -8.77 18.14 -3.04
N CYS A 221 -8.82 19.33 -2.44
CA CYS A 221 -7.95 20.42 -2.84
C CYS A 221 -7.37 21.16 -1.65
N ILE A 222 -6.23 21.81 -1.86
CA ILE A 222 -5.60 22.72 -0.91
C ILE A 222 -6.04 24.15 -1.23
N VAL A 223 -6.50 24.83 -0.20
CA VAL A 223 -6.76 26.27 -0.25
C VAL A 223 -5.69 27.00 0.55
N SER A 224 -5.16 28.10 0.00
CA SER A 224 -4.14 28.90 0.69
C SER A 224 -4.40 30.40 0.51
N GLY A 225 -4.28 31.15 1.59
CA GLY A 225 -4.54 32.60 1.57
C GLY A 225 -4.15 33.30 2.87
N PRO A 226 -4.38 34.62 2.94
CA PRO A 226 -4.08 35.43 4.13
C PRO A 226 -4.98 35.05 5.32
N LYS A 227 -4.46 35.22 6.54
CA LYS A 227 -5.12 34.76 7.78
C LYS A 227 -6.52 35.36 8.00
N ASN A 228 -6.75 36.56 7.56
CA ASN A 228 -8.01 37.26 7.74
C ASN A 228 -9.19 36.62 6.97
N LEU A 229 -8.92 35.82 5.94
CA LEU A 229 -9.94 35.06 5.21
C LEU A 229 -10.36 33.76 5.91
N PHE A 230 -9.56 33.28 6.86
CA PHE A 230 -9.79 32.00 7.55
C PHE A 230 -10.32 32.27 8.97
N THR A 231 -11.59 32.67 9.05
CA THR A 231 -12.28 32.83 10.33
C THR A 231 -12.41 31.50 11.07
N GLN A 232 -12.76 31.56 12.38
CA GLN A 232 -12.99 30.31 13.14
C GLN A 232 -14.14 29.45 12.57
N GLU A 233 -15.11 30.06 11.93
CA GLU A 233 -16.23 29.36 11.27
C GLU A 233 -15.75 28.65 10.03
N ILE A 234 -14.99 29.32 9.17
CA ILE A 234 -14.41 28.74 7.95
C ILE A 234 -13.42 27.61 8.28
N LYS A 235 -12.62 27.75 9.34
CA LYS A 235 -11.70 26.70 9.79
C LYS A 235 -12.39 25.40 10.20
N LYS A 236 -13.65 25.44 10.62
CA LYS A 236 -14.46 24.24 10.93
C LYS A 236 -14.85 23.44 9.69
N GLU A 237 -14.94 24.12 8.54
CA GLU A 237 -15.25 23.46 7.24
C GLU A 237 -14.01 22.79 6.63
N LEU A 238 -12.81 23.12 7.13
CA LEU A 238 -11.57 22.49 6.70
C LEU A 238 -11.40 21.13 7.37
N LEU A 239 -10.93 20.14 6.60
CA LEU A 239 -10.60 18.80 7.12
C LEU A 239 -9.36 18.83 8.01
N GLY A 240 -8.49 19.81 7.78
CA GLY A 240 -7.32 20.16 8.56
C GLY A 240 -6.70 21.44 8.01
N TYR A 241 -5.92 22.14 8.81
CA TYR A 241 -5.24 23.35 8.38
C TYR A 241 -3.92 23.53 9.12
N ARG A 242 -3.04 24.33 8.52
CA ARG A 242 -1.79 24.82 9.15
C ARG A 242 -1.67 26.30 8.98
N GLU A 243 -1.19 26.98 10.03
CA GLU A 243 -0.91 28.40 10.00
C GLU A 243 0.58 28.65 9.94
N SER A 244 0.96 29.68 9.20
CA SER A 244 2.33 30.14 9.08
C SER A 244 2.38 31.66 9.13
N LYS A 245 3.59 32.22 9.10
CA LYS A 245 3.76 33.67 8.93
C LYS A 245 3.28 34.20 7.57
N PHE A 246 3.14 33.30 6.59
CA PHE A 246 2.70 33.63 5.22
C PHE A 246 1.19 33.51 5.01
N GLY A 247 0.45 32.94 5.94
CA GLY A 247 -0.99 32.73 5.83
C GLY A 247 -1.45 31.41 6.42
N VAL A 248 -2.60 30.95 5.92
CA VAL A 248 -3.22 29.68 6.27
C VAL A 248 -3.30 28.79 5.01
N GLU A 249 -3.01 27.54 5.18
CA GLU A 249 -3.29 26.47 4.20
C GLU A 249 -4.22 25.46 4.83
N GLY A 250 -5.24 25.02 4.09
CA GLY A 250 -6.22 24.06 4.57
C GLY A 250 -6.62 23.06 3.48
N LEU A 251 -7.02 21.86 3.90
CA LEU A 251 -7.55 20.81 3.04
C LEU A 251 -9.07 20.88 3.03
N VAL A 252 -9.67 20.88 1.83
CA VAL A 252 -11.12 20.85 1.61
C VAL A 252 -11.47 19.61 0.80
N LYS A 253 -12.58 18.94 1.14
CA LYS A 253 -13.04 17.72 0.44
C LYS A 253 -13.63 18.00 -0.95
N SER A 254 -14.06 19.23 -1.22
CA SER A 254 -14.66 19.59 -2.51
C SER A 254 -14.11 20.93 -2.99
N ARG A 255 -13.54 20.92 -4.20
CA ARG A 255 -13.11 22.16 -4.84
C ARG A 255 -14.29 23.11 -5.06
N ALA A 256 -15.44 22.59 -5.47
CA ALA A 256 -16.63 23.39 -5.67
C ALA A 256 -17.10 24.07 -4.38
N LEU A 257 -17.07 23.36 -3.26
CA LEU A 257 -17.36 23.93 -1.92
C LEU A 257 -16.34 24.99 -1.55
N ALA A 258 -15.06 24.77 -1.81
CA ALA A 258 -14.03 25.74 -1.55
C ALA A 258 -14.22 27.03 -2.38
N GLU A 259 -14.59 26.91 -3.64
CA GLU A 259 -14.88 28.05 -4.54
C GLU A 259 -16.13 28.82 -4.08
N GLU A 260 -17.12 28.16 -3.50
CA GLU A 260 -18.30 28.80 -2.90
C GLU A 260 -17.93 29.58 -1.64
N ILE A 261 -17.07 29.03 -0.77
CA ILE A 261 -16.66 29.67 0.50
C ILE A 261 -15.70 30.84 0.27
N PHE A 262 -14.68 30.66 -0.59
CA PHE A 262 -13.56 31.59 -0.71
C PHE A 262 -13.55 32.40 -2.02
N GLY A 263 -14.35 32.03 -3.04
CA GLY A 263 -14.36 32.69 -4.34
C GLY A 263 -12.96 32.74 -4.97
N ARG A 264 -12.53 33.93 -5.38
CA ARG A 264 -11.21 34.15 -5.99
C ARG A 264 -10.15 34.70 -5.04
N GLU A 265 -10.45 34.79 -3.78
CA GLU A 265 -9.59 35.44 -2.78
C GLU A 265 -8.46 34.53 -2.26
N VAL A 266 -8.53 33.23 -2.54
CA VAL A 266 -7.53 32.24 -2.14
C VAL A 266 -6.93 31.56 -3.38
N LYS A 267 -5.77 30.92 -3.19
CA LYS A 267 -5.17 30.05 -4.19
C LYS A 267 -5.65 28.63 -3.98
N TYR A 268 -5.95 27.93 -5.08
CA TYR A 268 -6.33 26.55 -5.12
C TYR A 268 -5.20 25.72 -5.71
N ALA A 269 -4.86 24.62 -5.08
CA ALA A 269 -3.89 23.64 -5.58
C ALA A 269 -4.47 22.23 -5.52
N ALA A 270 -4.05 21.37 -6.45
CA ALA A 270 -4.30 19.95 -6.34
C ALA A 270 -3.61 19.39 -5.09
N SER A 271 -4.27 18.47 -4.40
CA SER A 271 -3.70 17.77 -3.25
C SER A 271 -3.00 16.49 -3.69
N SER A 272 -1.86 16.17 -3.08
CA SER A 272 -1.24 14.86 -3.14
C SER A 272 -1.84 13.93 -2.05
N ILE A 273 -1.57 12.62 -2.15
CA ILE A 273 -1.90 11.70 -1.04
C ILE A 273 -1.21 12.15 0.25
N GLU A 274 0.05 12.60 0.15
CA GLU A 274 0.82 13.08 1.31
C GLU A 274 0.14 14.28 1.98
N ASP A 275 -0.31 15.27 1.20
CA ASP A 275 -1.04 16.43 1.72
C ASP A 275 -2.31 15.99 2.46
N ILE A 276 -3.10 15.11 1.86
CA ILE A 276 -4.33 14.59 2.47
C ILE A 276 -4.02 13.92 3.81
N MET A 277 -2.99 13.06 3.87
CA MET A 277 -2.59 12.39 5.10
C MET A 277 -2.13 13.38 6.17
N VAL A 278 -1.28 14.36 5.80
CA VAL A 278 -0.76 15.39 6.73
C VAL A 278 -1.90 16.21 7.32
N PHE A 279 -2.81 16.70 6.50
CA PHE A 279 -3.93 17.51 7.00
C PHE A 279 -4.93 16.71 7.83
N LEU A 280 -5.24 15.46 7.45
CA LEU A 280 -6.09 14.57 8.25
C LEU A 280 -5.42 14.12 9.56
N SER A 281 -4.09 14.13 9.62
CA SER A 281 -3.36 13.84 10.86
C SER A 281 -3.38 15.03 11.82
N ASN A 282 -3.45 16.25 11.31
CA ASN A 282 -3.41 17.51 12.07
C ASN A 282 -4.81 18.13 12.27
N LYS A 283 -5.82 17.34 12.66
CA LYS A 283 -7.13 17.88 13.02
C LYS A 283 -7.03 18.81 14.25
N GLY A 284 -6.92 20.13 13.99
CA GLY A 284 -6.88 21.17 15.00
C GLY A 284 -5.47 21.75 15.19
N GLY A 285 -5.21 22.84 14.48
CA GLY A 285 -4.04 23.72 14.47
C GLY A 285 -3.28 23.95 15.76
N GLU A 286 -2.53 22.96 16.24
CA GLU A 286 -1.48 23.15 17.22
C GLU A 286 -0.26 22.33 16.84
N ARG A 287 0.78 23.04 16.42
CA ARG A 287 2.18 22.78 16.74
C ARG A 287 2.75 24.01 17.36
#